data_c447e85283e5d7c6e9f7bbe46629f873
#
_entry.id   c447e85283e5d7c6e9f7bbe46629f873
#
_cell.length_a   1.000
_cell.length_b   1.000
_cell.length_c   1.000
_cell.angle_alpha   90.00
_cell.angle_beta   90.00
_cell.angle_gamma   90.00
#
_symmetry.space_group_name_H-M   'P 1'
#
loop_
_entity.id
_entity.type
_entity.pdbx_description
1 polymer ?
#
loop_
_entity_poly.entity_id
_entity_poly.type
_entity_poly.pdbx_seq_one_letter_code
_entity_poly.pdbx_strand_id
1 'polypeptide(L)'
;MEKIKKGLVRIVGKVSSIQSSVHTTGNLRTGVLTGNVTGSISSSDQFTFRLNNTPTAFKHENGVSLQEGDEVVVVGRVKNGQLEGYALKNISTGASYDHVNSFAYWCLLAFLPVSIGLIAIAIGLILTPIVILLINTLHKMKYAASMVESYQSQGTS
;
A
#
# COMPACT_ATOMS: atom_id res chain seq x y z
N MET A 1 -17.36 2.36 9.40
CA MET A 1 -15.90 2.34 9.60
C MET A 1 -15.59 1.40 10.74
N GLU A 2 -14.95 0.29 10.45
CA GLU A 2 -14.63 -0.75 11.42
C GLU A 2 -13.13 -0.72 11.72
N LYS A 3 -12.77 -0.63 13.01
CA LYS A 3 -11.36 -0.68 13.44
C LYS A 3 -10.89 -2.14 13.49
N ILE A 4 -9.78 -2.44 12.82
CA ILE A 4 -9.14 -3.74 12.80
C ILE A 4 -7.86 -3.70 13.65
N LYS A 5 -7.28 -4.87 13.92
CA LYS A 5 -5.97 -4.97 14.59
C LYS A 5 -4.88 -4.17 13.85
N LYS A 6 -3.83 -3.78 14.55
CA LYS A 6 -2.65 -3.04 14.03
C LYS A 6 -2.93 -1.61 13.55
N GLY A 7 -4.00 -0.97 14.03
CA GLY A 7 -4.34 0.41 13.65
C GLY A 7 -4.86 0.56 12.22
N LEU A 8 -5.32 -0.54 11.63
CA LEU A 8 -5.99 -0.55 10.34
C LEU A 8 -7.50 -0.34 10.52
N VAL A 9 -8.10 0.21 9.47
CA VAL A 9 -9.54 0.47 9.39
C VAL A 9 -10.07 -0.14 8.10
N ARG A 10 -11.22 -0.80 8.18
CA ARG A 10 -11.98 -1.30 7.05
C ARG A 10 -13.19 -0.43 6.81
N ILE A 11 -13.40 -0.04 5.57
CA ILE A 11 -14.63 0.61 5.12
C ILE A 11 -15.19 -0.18 3.95
N VAL A 12 -16.47 -0.44 4.03
CA VAL A 12 -17.26 -1.02 2.94
C VAL A 12 -18.28 0.02 2.53
N GLY A 13 -18.44 0.22 1.25
CA GLY A 13 -19.43 1.17 0.75
C GLY A 13 -19.40 1.36 -0.75
N LYS A 14 -20.33 2.20 -1.20
CA LYS A 14 -20.41 2.58 -2.61
C LYS A 14 -19.46 3.74 -2.91
N VAL A 15 -18.81 3.62 -4.05
CA VAL A 15 -17.90 4.63 -4.59
C VAL A 15 -18.68 5.82 -5.12
N SER A 16 -18.23 7.01 -4.77
CA SER A 16 -18.74 8.26 -5.34
C SER A 16 -17.62 9.27 -5.52
N SER A 17 -17.81 10.22 -6.42
CA SER A 17 -16.86 11.34 -6.66
C SER A 17 -15.43 10.85 -6.94
N ILE A 18 -15.27 10.03 -7.98
CA ILE A 18 -13.95 9.53 -8.38
C ILE A 18 -13.14 10.65 -9.03
N GLN A 19 -11.94 10.86 -8.53
CA GLN A 19 -10.93 11.73 -9.13
C GLN A 19 -9.64 10.92 -9.31
N SER A 20 -9.15 10.84 -10.53
CA SER A 20 -7.85 10.25 -10.83
C SER A 20 -6.81 11.34 -11.03
N SER A 21 -5.66 11.19 -10.43
CA SER A 21 -4.50 12.05 -10.67
C SER A 21 -3.26 11.19 -10.84
N VAL A 22 -2.43 11.55 -11.81
CA VAL A 22 -1.13 10.91 -12.01
C VAL A 22 -0.12 11.66 -11.16
N HIS A 23 0.46 10.98 -10.20
CA HIS A 23 1.56 11.52 -9.41
C HIS A 23 2.89 11.09 -10.01
N THR A 24 3.56 12.01 -10.70
CA THR A 24 4.86 11.77 -11.28
C THR A 24 5.94 12.31 -10.36
N THR A 25 6.84 11.44 -9.92
CA THR A 25 8.01 11.83 -9.14
C THR A 25 9.25 11.58 -9.97
N GLY A 26 10.00 12.64 -10.27
CA GLY A 26 11.27 12.55 -10.96
C GLY A 26 12.44 12.82 -10.01
N ASN A 27 13.44 11.95 -10.00
CA ASN A 27 14.72 12.16 -9.34
C ASN A 27 15.82 12.31 -10.38
N LEU A 28 16.44 13.49 -10.39
CA LEU A 28 17.63 13.77 -11.20
C LEU A 28 18.85 13.77 -10.28
N ARG A 29 19.84 12.95 -10.60
CA ARG A 29 21.14 12.96 -9.92
C ARG A 29 22.23 13.28 -10.93
N THR A 30 23.01 14.30 -10.63
CA THR A 30 24.22 14.65 -11.41
C THR A 30 25.42 14.05 -10.69
N GLY A 31 26.14 13.19 -11.38
CA GLY A 31 27.40 12.63 -10.83
C GLY A 31 28.47 13.72 -10.78
N VAL A 32 28.92 14.05 -9.58
CA VAL A 32 29.90 15.13 -9.30
C VAL A 32 31.25 14.88 -10.00
N LEU A 33 31.59 13.61 -10.27
CA LEU A 33 32.89 13.23 -10.86
C LEU A 33 32.82 12.98 -12.39
N THR A 34 31.65 12.64 -12.92
CA THR A 34 31.55 12.24 -14.33
C THR A 34 30.65 13.16 -15.16
N GLY A 35 29.95 14.11 -14.53
CA GLY A 35 29.00 14.99 -15.20
C GLY A 35 27.77 14.27 -15.80
N ASN A 36 27.67 12.95 -15.63
CA ASN A 36 26.54 12.19 -16.15
C ASN A 36 25.28 12.48 -15.35
N VAL A 37 24.21 12.83 -16.03
CA VAL A 37 22.89 13.03 -15.46
C VAL A 37 22.13 11.72 -15.57
N THR A 38 21.84 11.10 -14.42
CA THR A 38 20.98 9.92 -14.35
C THR A 38 19.66 10.33 -13.73
N GLY A 39 18.54 10.06 -14.41
CA GLY A 39 17.21 10.36 -13.91
C GLY A 39 16.33 9.12 -13.93
N SER A 40 15.54 8.93 -12.89
CA SER A 40 14.42 8.00 -12.89
C SER A 40 13.12 8.77 -12.72
N ILE A 41 12.16 8.48 -13.58
CA ILE A 41 10.79 8.99 -13.48
C ILE A 41 9.92 7.83 -13.06
N SER A 42 9.26 7.96 -11.94
CA SER A 42 8.26 7.00 -11.46
C SER A 42 6.89 7.68 -11.49
N SER A 43 5.95 7.08 -12.19
CA SER A 43 4.56 7.51 -12.21
C SER A 43 3.71 6.51 -11.43
N SER A 44 2.85 7.00 -10.56
CA SER A 44 1.84 6.19 -9.88
C SER A 44 0.49 6.86 -10.02
N ASP A 45 -0.51 6.08 -10.39
CA ASP A 45 -1.88 6.55 -10.43
C ASP A 45 -2.44 6.63 -9.00
N GLN A 46 -2.88 7.82 -8.63
CA GLN A 46 -3.56 8.05 -7.37
C GLN A 46 -5.03 8.28 -7.65
N PHE A 47 -5.87 7.44 -7.06
CA PHE A 47 -7.31 7.55 -7.09
C PHE A 47 -7.80 8.13 -5.77
N THR A 48 -8.57 9.20 -5.84
CA THR A 48 -9.25 9.76 -4.69
C THR A 48 -10.76 9.65 -4.95
N PHE A 49 -11.47 9.06 -4.01
CA PHE A 49 -12.92 8.84 -4.11
C PHE A 49 -13.54 8.90 -2.72
N ARG A 50 -14.86 8.92 -2.65
CA ARG A 50 -15.57 8.88 -1.38
C ARG A 50 -16.24 7.52 -1.19
N LEU A 51 -16.04 6.94 -0.01
CA LEU A 51 -16.77 5.75 0.46
C LEU A 51 -17.69 6.15 1.60
N ASN A 52 -19.01 6.08 1.37
CA ASN A 52 -19.98 6.48 2.40
C ASN A 52 -19.61 7.85 3.03
N ASN A 53 -19.29 8.83 2.19
CA ASN A 53 -18.87 10.17 2.58
C ASN A 53 -17.46 10.30 3.21
N THR A 54 -16.71 9.18 3.34
CA THR A 54 -15.32 9.22 3.82
C THR A 54 -14.37 9.43 2.65
N PRO A 55 -13.53 10.47 2.65
CA PRO A 55 -12.53 10.65 1.62
C PRO A 55 -11.49 9.51 1.71
N THR A 56 -11.23 8.87 0.58
CA THR A 56 -10.36 7.72 0.47
C THR A 56 -9.36 7.94 -0.65
N ALA A 57 -8.09 7.73 -0.38
CA ALA A 57 -7.02 7.73 -1.38
C ALA A 57 -6.47 6.33 -1.55
N PHE A 58 -6.30 5.89 -2.78
CA PHE A 58 -5.68 4.62 -3.12
C PHE A 58 -4.68 4.84 -4.25
N LYS A 59 -3.48 4.29 -4.10
CA LYS A 59 -2.42 4.35 -5.11
C LYS A 59 -2.20 2.97 -5.68
N HIS A 60 -2.03 2.85 -6.98
CA HIS A 60 -1.68 1.59 -7.62
C HIS A 60 -0.90 1.85 -8.91
N GLU A 61 0.15 1.06 -9.16
CA GLU A 61 1.07 1.27 -10.30
C GLU A 61 0.41 0.96 -11.65
N ASN A 62 -0.53 0.02 -11.67
CA ASN A 62 -1.19 -0.44 -12.90
C ASN A 62 -2.61 0.13 -13.08
N GLY A 63 -2.94 1.23 -12.39
CA GLY A 63 -4.28 1.76 -12.39
C GLY A 63 -5.29 0.91 -11.60
N VAL A 64 -6.46 1.45 -11.38
CA VAL A 64 -7.57 0.77 -10.68
C VAL A 64 -8.83 0.97 -11.49
N SER A 65 -9.52 -0.12 -11.82
CA SER A 65 -10.82 -0.04 -12.49
C SER A 65 -11.92 0.15 -11.44
N LEU A 66 -12.40 1.37 -11.33
CA LEU A 66 -13.50 1.76 -10.45
C LEU A 66 -14.51 2.61 -11.20
N GLN A 67 -15.78 2.37 -10.93
CA GLN A 67 -16.88 3.19 -11.42
C GLN A 67 -17.70 3.74 -10.26
N GLU A 68 -18.37 4.88 -10.48
CA GLU A 68 -19.31 5.40 -9.50
C GLU A 68 -20.47 4.41 -9.30
N GLY A 69 -20.78 4.17 -8.03
CA GLY A 69 -21.79 3.19 -7.64
C GLY A 69 -21.24 1.79 -7.34
N ASP A 70 -19.99 1.49 -7.70
CA ASP A 70 -19.37 0.22 -7.35
C ASP A 70 -19.33 0.05 -5.83
N GLU A 71 -19.64 -1.16 -5.38
CA GLU A 71 -19.44 -1.54 -3.98
C GLU A 71 -18.02 -2.04 -3.79
N VAL A 72 -17.31 -1.40 -2.88
CA VAL A 72 -15.91 -1.73 -2.61
C VAL A 72 -15.61 -1.87 -1.13
N VAL A 73 -14.63 -2.71 -0.84
CA VAL A 73 -13.99 -2.82 0.47
C VAL A 73 -12.61 -2.22 0.38
N VAL A 74 -12.31 -1.27 1.26
CA VAL A 74 -10.96 -0.71 1.40
C VAL A 74 -10.47 -0.93 2.81
N VAL A 75 -9.24 -1.45 2.91
CA VAL A 75 -8.52 -1.58 4.17
C VAL A 75 -7.28 -0.71 4.11
N GLY A 76 -7.12 0.14 5.11
CA GLY A 76 -6.03 1.09 5.15
C GLY A 76 -5.88 1.76 6.52
N ARG A 77 -5.23 2.91 6.51
CA ARG A 77 -5.01 3.72 7.72
C ARG A 77 -5.64 5.10 7.54
N VAL A 78 -6.30 5.57 8.58
CA VAL A 78 -6.80 6.95 8.59
C VAL A 78 -5.68 7.90 8.97
N LYS A 79 -5.46 8.90 8.11
CA LYS A 79 -4.50 9.97 8.30
C LYS A 79 -5.14 11.30 7.90
N ASN A 80 -5.11 12.28 8.77
CA ASN A 80 -5.70 13.61 8.53
C ASN A 80 -7.18 13.57 8.07
N GLY A 81 -7.97 12.63 8.59
CA GLY A 81 -9.38 12.49 8.23
C GLY A 81 -9.64 11.77 6.89
N GLN A 82 -8.61 11.37 6.18
CA GLN A 82 -8.67 10.61 4.94
C GLN A 82 -8.22 9.16 5.16
N LEU A 83 -8.88 8.21 4.51
CA LEU A 83 -8.44 6.81 4.50
C LEU A 83 -7.37 6.62 3.41
N GLU A 84 -6.15 6.33 3.81
CA GLU A 84 -5.08 5.86 2.91
C GLU A 84 -5.23 4.33 2.76
N GLY A 85 -5.71 3.86 1.59
CA GLY A 85 -5.94 2.45 1.32
C GLY A 85 -4.64 1.70 1.04
N TYR A 86 -4.47 0.53 1.66
CA TYR A 86 -3.39 -0.42 1.39
C TYR A 86 -3.84 -1.58 0.53
N ALA A 87 -5.11 -1.95 0.64
CA ALA A 87 -5.75 -2.96 -0.19
C ALA A 87 -7.19 -2.52 -0.52
N LEU A 88 -7.63 -2.81 -1.73
CA LEU A 88 -8.95 -2.50 -2.23
C LEU A 88 -9.50 -3.74 -2.96
N LYS A 89 -10.75 -4.09 -2.68
CA LYS A 89 -11.49 -5.10 -3.44
C LYS A 89 -12.78 -4.49 -3.95
N ASN A 90 -12.97 -4.53 -5.25
CA ASN A 90 -14.23 -4.18 -5.88
C ASN A 90 -15.16 -5.40 -5.83
N ILE A 91 -16.22 -5.34 -5.03
CA ILE A 91 -17.18 -6.43 -4.85
C ILE A 91 -18.02 -6.59 -6.11
N SER A 92 -18.35 -5.48 -6.77
CA SER A 92 -19.17 -5.48 -7.97
C SER A 92 -18.52 -6.19 -9.16
N THR A 93 -17.20 -6.08 -9.30
CA THR A 93 -16.43 -6.68 -10.40
C THR A 93 -15.59 -7.88 -9.98
N GLY A 94 -15.38 -8.09 -8.67
CA GLY A 94 -14.49 -9.12 -8.12
C GLY A 94 -13.00 -8.77 -8.18
N ALA A 95 -12.63 -7.60 -8.73
CA ALA A 95 -11.22 -7.19 -8.84
C ALA A 95 -10.61 -6.84 -7.48
N SER A 96 -9.38 -7.29 -7.25
CA SER A 96 -8.62 -7.04 -6.02
C SER A 96 -7.30 -6.36 -6.34
N TYR A 97 -6.97 -5.32 -5.58
CA TYR A 97 -5.77 -4.51 -5.74
C TYR A 97 -5.06 -4.39 -4.39
N ASP A 98 -3.78 -4.69 -4.36
CA ASP A 98 -2.95 -4.52 -3.17
C ASP A 98 -1.57 -3.92 -3.52
N HIS A 99 -0.86 -3.48 -2.50
CA HIS A 99 0.49 -2.88 -2.63
C HIS A 99 1.59 -3.88 -2.26
N VAL A 100 1.27 -5.17 -2.11
CA VAL A 100 2.23 -6.12 -1.58
C VAL A 100 3.02 -6.78 -2.68
N ASN A 101 4.28 -6.37 -2.84
CA ASN A 101 5.24 -7.17 -3.57
C ASN A 101 5.68 -8.37 -2.70
N SER A 102 5.07 -9.55 -2.95
CA SER A 102 5.39 -10.77 -2.22
C SER A 102 6.87 -11.15 -2.29
N PHE A 103 7.51 -10.89 -3.41
CA PHE A 103 8.95 -11.16 -3.60
C PHE A 103 9.80 -10.27 -2.67
N ALA A 104 9.53 -8.98 -2.61
CA ALA A 104 10.23 -8.06 -1.72
C ALA A 104 10.05 -8.44 -0.24
N TYR A 105 8.84 -8.90 0.14
CA TYR A 105 8.61 -9.38 1.50
C TYR A 105 9.49 -10.59 1.86
N TRP A 106 9.58 -11.58 0.98
CA TRP A 106 10.40 -12.77 1.21
C TRP A 106 11.89 -12.46 1.18
N CYS A 107 12.33 -11.55 0.30
CA CYS A 107 13.71 -11.07 0.30
C CYS A 107 14.08 -10.39 1.63
N LEU A 108 13.23 -9.48 2.13
CA LEU A 108 13.47 -8.82 3.40
C LEU A 108 13.49 -9.80 4.58
N LEU A 109 12.61 -10.81 4.55
CA LEU A 109 12.62 -11.86 5.57
C LEU A 109 13.93 -12.67 5.55
N ALA A 110 14.46 -12.97 4.36
CA ALA A 110 15.74 -13.66 4.20
C ALA A 110 16.95 -12.82 4.66
N PHE A 111 16.87 -11.48 4.54
CA PHE A 111 17.90 -10.58 5.02
C PHE A 111 17.95 -10.44 6.55
N LEU A 112 16.90 -10.85 7.26
CA LEU A 112 16.82 -10.72 8.71
C LEU A 112 17.93 -11.52 9.43
N PRO A 113 18.19 -12.82 9.15
CA PRO A 113 19.28 -13.55 9.79
C PRO A 113 20.66 -12.99 9.40
N VAL A 114 20.80 -12.48 8.17
CA VAL A 114 22.06 -11.84 7.74
C VAL A 114 22.32 -10.57 8.54
N SER A 115 21.31 -9.72 8.75
CA SER A 115 21.47 -8.49 9.54
C SER A 115 21.80 -8.78 11.00
N ILE A 116 21.23 -9.85 11.58
CA ILE A 116 21.55 -10.30 12.94
C ILE A 116 23.00 -10.77 13.02
N GLY A 117 23.47 -11.56 12.04
CA GLY A 117 24.85 -12.02 11.97
C GLY A 117 25.87 -10.87 11.87
N LEU A 118 25.52 -9.78 11.21
CA LEU A 118 26.34 -8.58 11.08
C LEU A 118 26.40 -7.71 12.35
N ILE A 119 25.59 -8.00 13.37
CA ILE A 119 25.65 -7.28 14.66
C ILE A 119 27.05 -7.37 15.28
N ALA A 120 27.72 -8.52 15.13
CA ALA A 120 29.10 -8.73 15.62
C ALA A 120 30.12 -7.75 15.00
N ILE A 121 29.79 -7.13 13.87
CA ILE A 121 30.66 -6.18 13.13
C ILE A 121 30.14 -4.73 13.29
N ALA A 122 29.34 -4.45 14.32
CA ALA A 122 28.72 -3.15 14.61
C ALA A 122 27.77 -2.60 13.52
N ILE A 123 27.93 -3.02 12.26
CA ILE A 123 27.06 -2.61 11.13
C ILE A 123 25.66 -3.17 11.30
N GLY A 124 25.53 -4.39 11.82
CA GLY A 124 24.24 -5.05 12.05
C GLY A 124 23.39 -4.33 13.11
N LEU A 125 24.00 -3.64 14.05
CA LEU A 125 23.28 -2.88 15.09
C LEU A 125 22.38 -1.79 14.47
N ILE A 126 22.82 -1.18 13.37
CA ILE A 126 22.06 -0.15 12.65
C ILE A 126 21.07 -0.80 11.65
N LEU A 127 21.52 -1.85 10.95
CA LEU A 127 20.71 -2.49 9.90
C LEU A 127 19.53 -3.27 10.45
N THR A 128 19.70 -3.95 11.58
CA THR A 128 18.66 -4.80 12.17
C THR A 128 17.37 -4.04 12.48
N PRO A 129 17.36 -2.88 13.18
CA PRO A 129 16.12 -2.15 13.44
C PRO A 129 15.44 -1.66 12.15
N ILE A 130 16.23 -1.29 11.14
CA ILE A 130 15.68 -0.85 9.85
C ILE A 130 14.95 -2.00 9.16
N VAL A 131 15.56 -3.19 9.11
CA VAL A 131 14.94 -4.38 8.49
C VAL A 131 13.68 -4.78 9.25
N ILE A 132 13.68 -4.76 10.59
CA ILE A 132 12.50 -5.05 11.41
C ILE A 132 11.37 -4.08 11.12
N LEU A 133 11.65 -2.78 11.00
CA LEU A 133 10.67 -1.76 10.65
C LEU A 133 10.04 -2.02 9.28
N LEU A 134 10.84 -2.37 8.29
CA LEU A 134 10.38 -2.68 6.93
C LEU A 134 9.50 -3.93 6.92
N ILE A 135 9.94 -5.00 7.58
CA ILE A 135 9.15 -6.25 7.71
C ILE A 135 7.80 -5.96 8.39
N ASN A 136 7.78 -5.19 9.48
CA ASN A 136 6.55 -4.87 10.19
C ASN A 136 5.57 -4.07 9.30
N THR A 137 6.09 -3.17 8.48
CA THR A 137 5.27 -2.39 7.53
C THR A 137 4.66 -3.29 6.46
N LEU A 138 5.47 -4.15 5.83
CA LEU A 138 4.99 -5.10 4.82
C LEU A 138 4.03 -6.14 5.40
N HIS A 139 4.27 -6.57 6.64
CA HIS A 139 3.35 -7.47 7.32
C HIS A 139 1.97 -6.83 7.58
N LYS A 140 1.93 -5.54 7.92
CA LYS A 140 0.66 -4.79 8.01
C LYS A 140 -0.06 -4.71 6.67
N MET A 141 0.67 -4.47 5.58
CA MET A 141 0.08 -4.45 4.23
C MET A 141 -0.46 -5.81 3.82
N LYS A 142 0.30 -6.90 4.04
CA LYS A 142 -0.19 -8.27 3.81
C LYS A 142 -1.44 -8.59 4.63
N TYR A 143 -1.46 -8.21 5.87
CA TYR A 143 -2.63 -8.39 6.73
C TYR A 143 -3.84 -7.59 6.20
N ALA A 144 -3.63 -6.38 5.70
CA ALA A 144 -4.69 -5.60 5.08
C ALA A 144 -5.23 -6.28 3.82
N ALA A 145 -4.35 -6.81 2.96
CA ALA A 145 -4.74 -7.53 1.75
C ALA A 145 -5.57 -8.78 2.09
N SER A 146 -5.12 -9.60 3.04
CA SER A 146 -5.87 -10.79 3.46
C SER A 146 -7.25 -10.46 4.05
N MET A 147 -7.38 -9.33 4.77
CA MET A 147 -8.65 -8.88 5.30
C MET A 147 -9.65 -8.43 4.23
N VAL A 148 -9.15 -7.88 3.13
CA VAL A 148 -9.99 -7.51 1.98
C VAL A 148 -10.43 -8.76 1.22
N GLU A 149 -9.52 -9.71 1.03
CA GLU A 149 -9.78 -10.93 0.28
C GLU A 149 -10.75 -11.88 1.00
N SER A 150 -10.64 -11.96 2.34
CA SER A 150 -11.55 -12.75 3.18
C SER A 150 -12.95 -12.13 3.35
N TYR A 151 -13.14 -10.87 2.90
CA TYR A 151 -14.44 -10.24 2.99
C TYR A 151 -15.37 -10.81 1.91
N GLN A 152 -16.38 -11.55 2.35
CA GLN A 152 -17.53 -11.93 1.52
C GLN A 152 -18.67 -10.97 1.83
N SER A 153 -19.29 -10.38 0.80
CA SER A 153 -20.50 -9.58 1.00
C SER A 153 -21.59 -10.50 1.58
N GLN A 154 -22.07 -10.21 2.77
CA GLN A 154 -23.19 -10.92 3.39
C GLN A 154 -24.53 -10.59 2.70
N GLY A 155 -24.52 -10.45 1.40
CA GLY A 155 -25.64 -9.96 0.60
C GLY A 155 -26.11 -10.93 -0.49
N THR A 156 -26.04 -12.24 -0.27
CA THR A 156 -26.74 -13.20 -1.14
C THR A 156 -27.31 -14.32 -0.27
N SER A 157 -28.44 -14.07 0.34
CA SER A 157 -29.42 -15.06 0.80
C SER A 157 -30.79 -14.58 0.36
#